data_82a2c1287367738691123991ed34c9a7
#
_entry.id   82a2c1287367738691123991ed34c9a7
#
_cell.length_a   1.000
_cell.length_b   1.000
_cell.length_c   1.000
_cell.angle_alpha   90.00
_cell.angle_beta   90.00
_cell.angle_gamma   90.00
#
_symmetry.space_group_name_H-M   'P 1'
#
loop_
_entity.id
_entity.type
_entity.pdbx_description
1 polymer ?
#
loop_
_entity_poly.entity_id
_entity_poly.type
_entity_poly.pdbx_seq_one_letter_code
_entity_poly.pdbx_strand_id
1 'polypeptide(L)'
;QLDNKEDSYEGLYEDILKKSGNLLDAYFWIQDEALSSLGTPLKQIQEIANAAIDEFVKVQAQRKHAEERLHAAEEKLKGVEFSIQGTVVNQLDQLVHQLADSRRLLGEVIELQHVRYMHLERVHVLEETLHDITNDLSKKTVDFLLRTEALAPYEQRVLLQKEAVTHIEKAIEAKAIEENNLTIANELELLIDILHSLKIEDATQTTEIAEKISLIFSSLNEVRAQLTRKLESLRGREASAEFAAQL
;
A
#
# COMPACT_ATOMS: atom_id res chain seq x y z
N GLN A 1 -19.13 -27.31 -16.80
CA GLN A 1 -18.84 -28.71 -16.32
C GLN A 1 -17.33 -28.99 -16.17
N LEU A 2 -16.45 -28.09 -16.57
CA LEU A 2 -14.98 -28.21 -16.42
C LEU A 2 -14.44 -27.69 -15.07
N ASP A 3 -15.23 -26.90 -14.34
CA ASP A 3 -14.76 -26.17 -13.14
C ASP A 3 -14.60 -27.00 -11.85
N ASN A 4 -15.12 -28.24 -11.80
CA ASN A 4 -15.17 -28.99 -10.53
C ASN A 4 -14.22 -30.21 -10.42
N LYS A 5 -13.21 -30.34 -11.31
CA LYS A 5 -12.27 -31.49 -11.29
C LYS A 5 -10.82 -31.06 -11.58
N GLU A 6 -10.37 -29.97 -11.03
CA GLU A 6 -9.05 -29.43 -11.36
C GLU A 6 -7.89 -30.36 -11.01
N ASP A 7 -7.97 -31.07 -9.88
CA ASP A 7 -6.92 -32.03 -9.47
C ASP A 7 -6.84 -33.29 -10.37
N SER A 8 -7.85 -33.54 -11.20
CA SER A 8 -7.88 -34.72 -12.08
C SER A 8 -7.26 -34.49 -13.46
N TYR A 9 -7.05 -33.25 -13.86
CA TYR A 9 -6.52 -32.92 -15.20
C TYR A 9 -5.00 -33.01 -15.29
N GLU A 10 -4.27 -32.66 -14.23
CA GLU A 10 -2.82 -32.79 -14.19
C GLU A 10 -2.40 -34.24 -14.44
N GLY A 11 -2.94 -35.19 -13.68
CA GLY A 11 -2.68 -36.61 -13.85
C GLY A 11 -3.10 -37.15 -15.22
N LEU A 12 -4.14 -36.59 -15.86
CA LEU A 12 -4.57 -36.99 -17.19
C LEU A 12 -3.52 -36.63 -18.27
N TYR A 13 -2.99 -35.41 -18.24
CA TYR A 13 -1.98 -34.97 -19.22
C TYR A 13 -0.64 -35.67 -19.01
N GLU A 14 -0.25 -35.93 -17.77
CA GLU A 14 0.92 -36.75 -17.43
C GLU A 14 0.76 -38.18 -17.96
N ASP A 15 -0.41 -38.79 -17.79
CA ASP A 15 -0.73 -40.12 -18.30
C ASP A 15 -0.72 -40.15 -19.85
N ILE A 16 -1.21 -39.12 -20.51
CA ILE A 16 -1.18 -38.99 -21.97
C ILE A 16 0.29 -38.91 -22.44
N LEU A 17 1.14 -38.09 -21.79
CA LEU A 17 2.56 -38.01 -22.09
C LEU A 17 3.25 -39.36 -21.96
N LYS A 18 3.04 -40.04 -20.82
CA LYS A 18 3.64 -41.33 -20.54
C LYS A 18 3.19 -42.41 -21.53
N LYS A 19 1.88 -42.49 -21.83
CA LYS A 19 1.34 -43.49 -22.76
C LYS A 19 1.76 -43.23 -24.20
N SER A 20 1.76 -41.99 -24.66
CA SER A 20 2.22 -41.62 -26.00
C SER A 20 3.73 -41.83 -26.16
N GLY A 21 4.54 -41.56 -25.14
CA GLY A 21 5.97 -41.85 -25.10
C GLY A 21 6.22 -43.36 -25.21
N ASN A 22 5.55 -44.15 -24.38
CA ASN A 22 5.66 -45.62 -24.41
C ASN A 22 5.28 -46.21 -25.80
N LEU A 23 4.28 -45.63 -26.46
CA LEU A 23 3.89 -46.06 -27.81
C LEU A 23 4.95 -45.76 -28.85
N LEU A 24 5.56 -44.56 -28.80
CA LEU A 24 6.65 -44.18 -29.71
C LEU A 24 7.91 -45.00 -29.49
N ASP A 25 8.21 -45.39 -28.25
CA ASP A 25 9.37 -46.22 -27.89
C ASP A 25 9.14 -47.67 -28.24
N ALA A 26 7.95 -48.23 -27.96
CA ALA A 26 7.64 -49.62 -28.23
C ALA A 26 7.48 -49.94 -29.74
N TYR A 27 7.01 -48.94 -30.48
CA TYR A 27 6.72 -49.09 -31.92
C TYR A 27 7.50 -48.05 -32.71
N PHE A 28 8.84 -48.08 -32.68
CA PHE A 28 9.74 -47.13 -33.32
C PHE A 28 9.51 -46.99 -34.84
N TRP A 29 8.96 -48.02 -35.51
CA TRP A 29 8.57 -48.01 -36.92
C TRP A 29 7.38 -47.06 -37.24
N ILE A 30 6.61 -46.64 -36.27
CA ILE A 30 5.55 -45.63 -36.43
C ILE A 30 6.11 -44.27 -36.85
N GLN A 31 7.39 -44.03 -36.62
CA GLN A 31 8.11 -42.82 -37.02
C GLN A 31 8.63 -42.87 -38.49
N ASP A 32 8.55 -44.02 -39.14
CA ASP A 32 8.96 -44.19 -40.51
C ASP A 32 7.92 -43.60 -41.50
N GLU A 33 8.33 -42.59 -42.27
CA GLU A 33 7.46 -41.90 -43.24
C GLU A 33 6.84 -42.85 -44.26
N ALA A 34 7.53 -43.96 -44.55
CA ALA A 34 7.08 -44.96 -45.52
C ALA A 34 5.95 -45.84 -45.02
N LEU A 35 5.73 -45.94 -43.70
CA LEU A 35 4.82 -46.90 -43.09
C LEU A 35 3.59 -46.29 -42.43
N SER A 36 3.64 -45.07 -41.94
CA SER A 36 2.43 -44.43 -41.41
C SER A 36 2.59 -42.95 -41.07
N SER A 37 1.49 -42.22 -41.22
CA SER A 37 1.35 -40.83 -40.75
C SER A 37 1.05 -40.73 -39.24
N LEU A 38 1.17 -41.80 -38.43
CA LEU A 38 0.75 -41.84 -37.03
C LEU A 38 1.80 -41.26 -36.08
N GLY A 39 3.07 -41.25 -36.42
CA GLY A 39 4.15 -40.70 -35.59
C GLY A 39 4.01 -39.19 -35.34
N THR A 40 3.61 -38.46 -36.41
CA THR A 40 3.41 -36.99 -36.30
C THR A 40 2.27 -36.62 -35.33
N PRO A 41 1.04 -37.21 -35.43
CA PRO A 41 -0.03 -36.96 -34.45
C PRO A 41 0.35 -37.32 -33.03
N LEU A 42 1.09 -38.39 -32.79
CA LEU A 42 1.52 -38.75 -31.43
C LEU A 42 2.51 -37.73 -30.81
N LYS A 43 3.46 -37.21 -31.62
CA LYS A 43 4.33 -36.12 -31.20
C LYS A 43 3.55 -34.83 -30.89
N GLN A 44 2.57 -34.49 -31.76
CA GLN A 44 1.69 -33.35 -31.51
C GLN A 44 0.88 -33.48 -30.20
N ILE A 45 0.39 -34.70 -29.91
CA ILE A 45 -0.31 -34.98 -28.65
C ILE A 45 0.65 -34.75 -27.44
N GLN A 46 1.91 -35.17 -27.54
CA GLN A 46 2.89 -34.90 -26.49
C GLN A 46 3.17 -33.41 -26.31
N GLU A 47 3.34 -32.67 -27.40
CA GLU A 47 3.57 -31.23 -27.35
C GLU A 47 2.39 -30.49 -26.70
N ILE A 48 1.15 -30.87 -27.09
CA ILE A 48 -0.06 -30.29 -26.50
C ILE A 48 -0.18 -30.64 -25.02
N ALA A 49 0.10 -31.90 -24.65
CA ALA A 49 0.04 -32.34 -23.25
C ALA A 49 1.09 -31.63 -22.39
N ASN A 50 2.33 -31.45 -22.87
CA ASN A 50 3.33 -30.67 -22.18
C ASN A 50 2.91 -29.21 -22.00
N ALA A 51 2.42 -28.56 -23.07
CA ALA A 51 1.94 -27.19 -23.00
C ALA A 51 0.77 -27.04 -22.01
N ALA A 52 -0.13 -28.03 -21.93
CA ALA A 52 -1.23 -28.04 -20.98
C ALA A 52 -0.75 -28.16 -19.51
N ILE A 53 0.27 -29.01 -19.25
CA ILE A 53 0.89 -29.13 -17.92
C ILE A 53 1.57 -27.82 -17.53
N ASP A 54 2.37 -27.22 -18.44
CA ASP A 54 3.07 -25.97 -18.17
C ASP A 54 2.07 -24.83 -17.86
N GLU A 55 0.94 -24.77 -18.58
CA GLU A 55 -0.10 -23.77 -18.30
C GLU A 55 -0.81 -24.04 -16.98
N PHE A 56 -1.09 -25.30 -16.66
CA PHE A 56 -1.69 -25.69 -15.37
C PHE A 56 -0.81 -25.25 -14.19
N VAL A 57 0.50 -25.52 -14.25
CA VAL A 57 1.47 -25.10 -13.21
C VAL A 57 1.47 -23.58 -13.05
N LYS A 58 1.42 -22.82 -14.16
CA LYS A 58 1.33 -21.35 -14.10
C LYS A 58 0.06 -20.87 -13.44
N VAL A 59 -1.09 -21.48 -13.80
CA VAL A 59 -2.39 -21.13 -13.20
C VAL A 59 -2.39 -21.40 -11.70
N GLN A 60 -1.88 -22.56 -11.27
CA GLN A 60 -1.76 -22.91 -9.86
C GLN A 60 -0.86 -21.91 -9.10
N ALA A 61 0.27 -21.55 -9.67
CA ALA A 61 1.15 -20.55 -9.08
C ALA A 61 0.46 -19.18 -8.94
N GLN A 62 -0.32 -18.75 -9.94
CA GLN A 62 -1.07 -17.50 -9.90
C GLN A 62 -2.20 -17.53 -8.86
N ARG A 63 -2.91 -18.63 -8.73
CA ARG A 63 -3.94 -18.83 -7.69
C ARG A 63 -3.35 -18.79 -6.29
N LYS A 64 -2.25 -19.50 -6.08
CA LYS A 64 -1.54 -19.47 -4.80
C LYS A 64 -1.07 -18.06 -4.45
N HIS A 65 -0.51 -17.34 -5.40
CA HIS A 65 -0.09 -15.95 -5.20
C HIS A 65 -1.28 -15.03 -4.86
N ALA A 66 -2.42 -15.20 -5.53
CA ALA A 66 -3.63 -14.44 -5.23
C ALA A 66 -4.13 -14.72 -3.79
N GLU A 67 -4.16 -15.98 -3.36
CA GLU A 67 -4.57 -16.36 -2.01
C GLU A 67 -3.61 -15.83 -0.94
N GLU A 68 -2.29 -15.90 -1.17
CA GLU A 68 -1.29 -15.34 -0.25
C GLU A 68 -1.45 -13.82 -0.08
N ARG A 69 -1.72 -13.08 -1.17
CA ARG A 69 -1.97 -11.64 -1.09
C ARG A 69 -3.26 -11.32 -0.35
N LEU A 70 -4.32 -12.08 -0.59
CA LEU A 70 -5.60 -11.90 0.09
C LEU A 70 -5.46 -12.16 1.60
N HIS A 71 -4.81 -13.25 1.97
CA HIS A 71 -4.53 -13.58 3.36
C HIS A 71 -3.69 -12.49 4.05
N ALA A 72 -2.68 -11.96 3.36
CA ALA A 72 -1.89 -10.86 3.91
C ALA A 72 -2.73 -9.59 4.17
N ALA A 73 -3.70 -9.29 3.30
CA ALA A 73 -4.62 -8.17 3.52
C ALA A 73 -5.58 -8.43 4.69
N GLU A 74 -6.09 -9.64 4.86
CA GLU A 74 -6.92 -10.04 6.01
C GLU A 74 -6.17 -9.92 7.34
N GLU A 75 -4.91 -10.34 7.39
CA GLU A 75 -4.08 -10.17 8.59
C GLU A 75 -3.79 -8.70 8.91
N LYS A 76 -3.55 -7.87 7.88
CA LYS A 76 -3.42 -6.42 8.08
C LYS A 76 -4.70 -5.79 8.62
N LEU A 77 -5.89 -6.21 8.14
CA LEU A 77 -7.18 -5.75 8.65
C LEU A 77 -7.33 -6.07 10.14
N LYS A 78 -7.01 -7.31 10.56
CA LYS A 78 -7.02 -7.70 11.98
C LYS A 78 -6.09 -6.82 12.82
N GLY A 79 -4.92 -6.47 12.27
CA GLY A 79 -3.99 -5.54 12.91
C GLY A 79 -4.60 -4.14 13.11
N VAL A 80 -5.29 -3.63 12.11
CA VAL A 80 -6.00 -2.33 12.18
C VAL A 80 -7.13 -2.40 13.22
N GLU A 81 -7.97 -3.42 13.20
CA GLU A 81 -9.05 -3.61 14.17
C GLU A 81 -8.51 -3.69 15.60
N PHE A 82 -7.44 -4.45 15.83
CA PHE A 82 -6.80 -4.56 17.12
C PHE A 82 -6.26 -3.22 17.62
N SER A 83 -5.63 -2.43 16.74
CA SER A 83 -5.13 -1.10 17.07
C SER A 83 -6.25 -0.15 17.50
N ILE A 84 -7.42 -0.26 16.88
CA ILE A 84 -8.59 0.58 17.20
C ILE A 84 -9.22 0.17 18.52
N GLN A 85 -9.35 -1.14 18.78
CA GLN A 85 -9.96 -1.66 20.03
C GLN A 85 -9.10 -1.39 21.27
N GLY A 86 -7.77 -1.43 21.12
CA GLY A 86 -6.83 -1.23 22.23
C GLY A 86 -6.62 0.23 22.66
N THR A 87 -7.18 1.19 21.93
CA THR A 87 -6.86 2.61 22.12
C THR A 87 -8.00 3.35 22.79
N VAL A 88 -7.76 3.87 24.01
CA VAL A 88 -8.61 4.93 24.56
C VAL A 88 -8.29 6.20 23.78
N VAL A 89 -9.21 6.61 22.92
CA VAL A 89 -9.04 7.75 22.00
C VAL A 89 -8.96 9.06 22.79
N ASN A 90 -7.74 9.42 23.18
CA ASN A 90 -7.48 10.68 23.88
C ASN A 90 -6.51 11.61 23.12
N GLN A 91 -6.00 11.17 21.97
CA GLN A 91 -5.01 11.91 21.18
C GLN A 91 -5.38 11.92 19.71
N LEU A 92 -5.38 13.11 19.12
CA LEU A 92 -5.68 13.31 17.69
C LEU A 92 -4.70 12.57 16.79
N ASP A 93 -3.41 12.55 17.14
CA ASP A 93 -2.35 11.86 16.38
C ASP A 93 -2.66 10.37 16.18
N GLN A 94 -3.20 9.71 17.21
CA GLN A 94 -3.58 8.29 17.12
C GLN A 94 -4.73 8.06 16.14
N LEU A 95 -5.76 8.92 16.17
CA LEU A 95 -6.87 8.87 15.21
C LEU A 95 -6.39 9.08 13.77
N VAL A 96 -5.52 10.07 13.57
CA VAL A 96 -4.94 10.38 12.28
C VAL A 96 -4.12 9.21 11.75
N HIS A 97 -3.28 8.59 12.57
CA HIS A 97 -2.50 7.41 12.18
C HIS A 97 -3.39 6.21 11.85
N GLN A 98 -4.37 5.90 12.69
CA GLN A 98 -5.31 4.80 12.44
C GLN A 98 -6.10 5.02 11.15
N LEU A 99 -6.51 6.26 10.89
CA LEU A 99 -7.23 6.60 9.66
C LEU A 99 -6.32 6.50 8.43
N ALA A 100 -5.07 6.97 8.53
CA ALA A 100 -4.09 6.83 7.45
C ALA A 100 -3.81 5.37 7.11
N ASP A 101 -3.62 4.52 8.12
CA ASP A 101 -3.38 3.09 7.95
C ASP A 101 -4.60 2.39 7.33
N SER A 102 -5.81 2.72 7.79
CA SER A 102 -7.06 2.18 7.23
C SER A 102 -7.25 2.57 5.77
N ARG A 103 -7.00 3.83 5.41
CA ARG A 103 -7.09 4.32 4.02
C ARG A 103 -6.04 3.68 3.12
N ARG A 104 -4.81 3.52 3.62
CA ARG A 104 -3.75 2.84 2.87
C ARG A 104 -4.12 1.38 2.60
N LEU A 105 -4.60 0.67 3.62
CA LEU A 105 -5.04 -0.72 3.46
C LEU A 105 -6.24 -0.84 2.51
N LEU A 106 -7.19 0.10 2.57
CA LEU A 106 -8.31 0.16 1.62
C LEU A 106 -7.81 0.30 0.17
N GLY A 107 -6.82 1.17 -0.08
CA GLY A 107 -6.19 1.28 -1.40
C GLY A 107 -5.54 -0.04 -1.85
N GLU A 108 -4.81 -0.72 -0.96
CA GLU A 108 -4.21 -2.02 -1.26
C GLU A 108 -5.28 -3.08 -1.57
N VAL A 109 -6.41 -3.09 -0.86
CA VAL A 109 -7.52 -4.03 -1.08
C VAL A 109 -8.21 -3.77 -2.42
N ILE A 110 -8.43 -2.51 -2.79
CA ILE A 110 -8.98 -2.15 -4.11
C ILE A 110 -8.08 -2.67 -5.24
N GLU A 111 -6.76 -2.56 -5.11
CA GLU A 111 -5.80 -3.09 -6.08
C GLU A 111 -5.86 -4.63 -6.20
N LEU A 112 -6.30 -5.36 -5.17
CA LEU A 112 -6.47 -6.80 -5.25
C LEU A 112 -7.54 -7.23 -6.26
N GLN A 113 -8.53 -6.38 -6.55
CA GLN A 113 -9.57 -6.68 -7.54
C GLN A 113 -9.00 -6.92 -8.95
N HIS A 114 -7.83 -6.36 -9.25
CA HIS A 114 -7.15 -6.51 -10.54
C HIS A 114 -6.22 -7.73 -10.61
N VAL A 115 -6.08 -8.47 -9.50
CA VAL A 115 -5.24 -9.67 -9.48
C VAL A 115 -5.98 -10.86 -10.09
N ARG A 116 -5.33 -11.52 -11.04
CA ARG A 116 -5.91 -12.68 -11.71
C ARG A 116 -6.18 -13.81 -10.72
N TYR A 117 -7.34 -14.47 -10.83
CA TYR A 117 -7.81 -15.55 -9.93
C TYR A 117 -8.08 -15.12 -8.49
N MET A 118 -8.28 -13.83 -8.24
CA MET A 118 -8.66 -13.32 -6.92
C MET A 118 -10.08 -13.72 -6.53
N HIS A 119 -10.29 -14.03 -5.26
CA HIS A 119 -11.62 -14.24 -4.67
C HIS A 119 -12.32 -12.90 -4.42
N LEU A 120 -13.00 -12.39 -5.45
CA LEU A 120 -13.62 -11.05 -5.43
C LEU A 120 -14.63 -10.85 -4.31
N GLU A 121 -15.38 -11.89 -3.94
CA GLU A 121 -16.34 -11.81 -2.82
C GLU A 121 -15.63 -11.50 -1.49
N ARG A 122 -14.51 -12.17 -1.20
CA ARG A 122 -13.72 -11.89 0.01
C ARG A 122 -13.09 -10.50 -0.03
N VAL A 123 -12.61 -10.07 -1.18
CA VAL A 123 -12.07 -8.72 -1.38
C VAL A 123 -13.15 -7.68 -1.11
N HIS A 124 -14.37 -7.91 -1.58
CA HIS A 124 -15.49 -6.98 -1.37
C HIS A 124 -15.87 -6.86 0.11
N VAL A 125 -15.90 -7.97 0.84
CA VAL A 125 -16.13 -7.95 2.30
C VAL A 125 -15.06 -7.16 3.04
N LEU A 126 -13.78 -7.31 2.64
CA LEU A 126 -12.67 -6.51 3.20
C LEU A 126 -12.83 -5.02 2.90
N GLU A 127 -13.22 -4.69 1.67
CA GLU A 127 -13.45 -3.33 1.22
C GLU A 127 -14.58 -2.67 2.03
N GLU A 128 -15.74 -3.33 2.16
CA GLU A 128 -16.87 -2.83 2.96
C GLU A 128 -16.48 -2.62 4.43
N THR A 129 -15.79 -3.59 5.03
CA THR A 129 -15.34 -3.49 6.43
C THR A 129 -14.39 -2.31 6.61
N LEU A 130 -13.45 -2.09 5.68
CA LEU A 130 -12.52 -0.97 5.73
C LEU A 130 -13.21 0.37 5.48
N HIS A 131 -14.22 0.41 4.63
CA HIS A 131 -15.07 1.61 4.47
C HIS A 131 -15.79 1.98 5.76
N ASP A 132 -16.38 1.00 6.45
CA ASP A 132 -17.07 1.24 7.72
C ASP A 132 -16.10 1.73 8.80
N ILE A 133 -14.93 1.09 8.94
CA ILE A 133 -13.86 1.52 9.85
C ILE A 133 -13.40 2.95 9.53
N THR A 134 -13.15 3.25 8.26
CA THR A 134 -12.70 4.57 7.82
C THR A 134 -13.74 5.64 8.12
N ASN A 135 -15.02 5.37 7.88
CA ASN A 135 -16.12 6.28 8.19
C ASN A 135 -16.25 6.53 9.70
N ASP A 136 -16.15 5.48 10.50
CA ASP A 136 -16.24 5.58 11.97
C ASP A 136 -15.06 6.37 12.56
N LEU A 137 -13.84 6.11 12.11
CA LEU A 137 -12.65 6.86 12.50
C LEU A 137 -12.74 8.33 12.05
N SER A 138 -13.25 8.58 10.84
CA SER A 138 -13.46 9.93 10.32
C SER A 138 -14.43 10.73 11.20
N LYS A 139 -15.58 10.14 11.60
CA LYS A 139 -16.53 10.76 12.53
C LYS A 139 -15.90 11.07 13.88
N LYS A 140 -15.19 10.08 14.48
CA LYS A 140 -14.48 10.27 15.75
C LYS A 140 -13.43 11.37 15.67
N THR A 141 -12.75 11.49 14.52
CA THR A 141 -11.75 12.54 14.30
C THR A 141 -12.39 13.92 14.26
N VAL A 142 -13.55 14.08 13.59
CA VAL A 142 -14.27 15.35 13.58
C VAL A 142 -14.79 15.71 14.96
N ASP A 143 -15.41 14.77 15.67
CA ASP A 143 -15.89 14.99 17.05
C ASP A 143 -14.75 15.42 17.99
N PHE A 144 -13.55 14.91 17.73
CA PHE A 144 -12.36 15.33 18.48
C PHE A 144 -11.92 16.74 18.07
N LEU A 145 -11.87 17.06 16.78
CA LEU A 145 -11.46 18.37 16.25
C LEU A 145 -12.37 19.51 16.66
N LEU A 146 -13.63 19.23 16.99
CA LEU A 146 -14.58 20.21 17.54
C LEU A 146 -14.20 20.65 18.97
N ARG A 147 -13.31 19.96 19.68
CA ARG A 147 -12.84 20.35 21.00
C ARG A 147 -11.88 21.55 20.92
N THR A 148 -11.93 22.40 21.89
CA THR A 148 -11.25 23.72 21.91
C THR A 148 -9.72 23.61 21.78
N GLU A 149 -9.11 22.54 22.30
CA GLU A 149 -7.64 22.35 22.32
C GLU A 149 -7.17 21.21 21.42
N ALA A 150 -8.00 20.79 20.48
CA ALA A 150 -7.71 19.60 19.65
C ALA A 150 -6.44 19.74 18.80
N LEU A 151 -6.14 20.94 18.32
CA LEU A 151 -5.00 21.24 17.45
C LEU A 151 -3.75 21.74 18.21
N ALA A 152 -3.84 21.95 19.53
CA ALA A 152 -2.71 22.41 20.35
C ALA A 152 -1.44 21.54 20.21
N PRO A 153 -1.50 20.20 20.09
CA PRO A 153 -0.32 19.38 19.85
C PRO A 153 0.40 19.73 18.54
N TYR A 154 -0.34 20.03 17.47
CA TYR A 154 0.25 20.42 16.19
C TYR A 154 0.92 21.80 16.26
N GLU A 155 0.27 22.76 16.92
CA GLU A 155 0.86 24.08 17.16
C GLU A 155 2.17 23.97 17.93
N GLN A 156 2.21 23.13 18.95
CA GLN A 156 3.38 22.89 19.77
C GLN A 156 4.50 22.20 18.98
N ARG A 157 4.16 21.19 18.15
CA ARG A 157 5.13 20.53 17.26
C ARG A 157 5.76 21.52 16.27
N VAL A 158 4.96 22.39 15.66
CA VAL A 158 5.47 23.42 14.73
C VAL A 158 6.39 24.41 15.47
N LEU A 159 6.04 24.81 16.69
CA LEU A 159 6.87 25.68 17.51
C LEU A 159 8.23 25.03 17.81
N LEU A 160 8.24 23.75 18.21
CA LEU A 160 9.48 22.99 18.43
C LEU A 160 10.36 22.92 17.16
N GLN A 161 9.75 22.73 15.97
CA GLN A 161 10.50 22.76 14.72
C GLN A 161 11.09 24.15 14.45
N LYS A 162 10.36 25.22 14.76
CA LYS A 162 10.85 26.61 14.62
C LYS A 162 12.07 26.86 15.52
N GLU A 163 12.02 26.40 16.77
CA GLU A 163 13.15 26.47 17.68
C GLU A 163 14.34 25.63 17.19
N ALA A 164 14.08 24.38 16.72
CA ALA A 164 15.12 23.52 16.18
C ALA A 164 15.87 24.15 15.00
N VAL A 165 15.18 24.84 14.09
CA VAL A 165 15.81 25.56 12.97
C VAL A 165 16.79 26.64 13.44
N THR A 166 16.52 27.30 14.56
CA THR A 166 17.44 28.33 15.08
C THR A 166 18.75 27.75 15.59
N HIS A 167 18.72 26.52 16.11
CA HIS A 167 19.84 25.84 16.74
C HIS A 167 20.70 24.99 15.80
N ILE A 168 20.33 24.83 14.52
CA ILE A 168 21.12 24.06 13.55
C ILE A 168 22.49 24.72 13.35
N GLU A 169 23.54 23.93 13.49
CA GLU A 169 24.92 24.34 13.23
C GLU A 169 25.50 23.70 11.96
N LYS A 170 24.99 22.52 11.54
CA LYS A 170 25.45 21.76 10.38
C LYS A 170 24.30 21.48 9.40
N ALA A 171 24.60 21.48 8.11
CA ALA A 171 23.61 21.22 7.06
C ALA A 171 22.94 19.83 7.18
N ILE A 172 23.64 18.82 7.71
CA ILE A 172 23.11 17.46 7.86
C ILE A 172 21.97 17.38 8.89
N GLU A 173 21.95 18.27 9.87
CA GLU A 173 20.93 18.30 10.94
C GLU A 173 19.56 18.75 10.41
N ALA A 174 19.55 19.46 9.29
CA ALA A 174 18.34 19.92 8.65
C ALA A 174 17.45 18.80 8.13
N LYS A 175 18.03 17.65 7.75
CA LYS A 175 17.28 16.53 7.17
C LYS A 175 16.19 16.01 8.12
N ALA A 176 16.51 15.87 9.40
CA ALA A 176 15.53 15.42 10.40
C ALA A 176 14.38 16.44 10.56
N ILE A 177 14.68 17.75 10.47
CA ILE A 177 13.66 18.80 10.54
C ILE A 177 12.79 18.79 9.29
N GLU A 178 13.37 18.57 8.10
CA GLU A 178 12.63 18.43 6.84
C GLU A 178 11.66 17.25 6.90
N GLU A 179 12.11 16.09 7.36
CA GLU A 179 11.29 14.88 7.52
C GLU A 179 10.13 15.11 8.53
N ASN A 180 10.41 15.73 9.67
CA ASN A 180 9.39 16.08 10.65
C ASN A 180 8.37 17.09 10.10
N ASN A 181 8.82 18.12 9.39
CA ASN A 181 7.94 19.10 8.77
C ASN A 181 7.06 18.46 7.69
N LEU A 182 7.58 17.49 6.94
CA LEU A 182 6.80 16.75 5.95
C LEU A 182 5.72 15.89 6.64
N THR A 183 6.07 15.21 7.73
CA THR A 183 5.13 14.41 8.52
C THR A 183 3.98 15.27 9.04
N ILE A 184 4.28 16.41 9.67
CA ILE A 184 3.27 17.34 10.17
C ILE A 184 2.35 17.82 9.03
N ALA A 185 2.92 18.15 7.86
CA ALA A 185 2.14 18.60 6.71
C ALA A 185 1.16 17.53 6.23
N ASN A 186 1.63 16.30 6.05
CA ASN A 186 0.81 15.18 5.59
C ASN A 186 -0.35 14.87 6.56
N GLU A 187 -0.09 14.95 7.87
CA GLU A 187 -1.13 14.77 8.88
C GLU A 187 -2.18 15.89 8.83
N LEU A 188 -1.76 17.14 8.68
CA LEU A 188 -2.68 18.28 8.55
C LEU A 188 -3.49 18.22 7.23
N GLU A 189 -2.88 17.81 6.12
CA GLU A 189 -3.59 17.57 4.85
C GLU A 189 -4.67 16.50 5.02
N LEU A 190 -4.35 15.40 5.70
CA LEU A 190 -5.31 14.35 5.99
C LEU A 190 -6.49 14.88 6.83
N LEU A 191 -6.25 15.76 7.80
CA LEU A 191 -7.32 16.39 8.59
C LEU A 191 -8.23 17.26 7.72
N ILE A 192 -7.68 18.00 6.77
CA ILE A 192 -8.46 18.79 5.79
C ILE A 192 -9.33 17.88 4.92
N ASP A 193 -8.75 16.79 4.41
CA ASP A 193 -9.47 15.81 3.58
C ASP A 193 -10.63 15.16 4.35
N ILE A 194 -10.44 14.87 5.64
CA ILE A 194 -11.49 14.35 6.51
C ILE A 194 -12.62 15.38 6.63
N LEU A 195 -12.29 16.64 6.92
CA LEU A 195 -13.26 17.72 7.05
C LEU A 195 -14.09 17.89 5.76
N HIS A 196 -13.44 17.80 4.60
CA HIS A 196 -14.13 17.91 3.30
C HIS A 196 -14.96 16.67 2.95
N SER A 197 -14.55 15.48 3.39
CA SER A 197 -15.26 14.21 3.10
C SER A 197 -16.50 14.02 3.97
N LEU A 198 -16.58 14.67 5.10
CA LEU A 198 -17.69 14.57 6.03
C LEU A 198 -18.67 15.74 5.80
N LYS A 199 -19.93 15.38 5.60
CA LYS A 199 -21.04 16.37 5.62
C LYS A 199 -21.27 16.77 7.07
N ILE A 200 -20.50 17.75 7.55
CA ILE A 200 -20.76 18.38 8.84
C ILE A 200 -21.97 19.28 8.67
N GLU A 201 -22.99 19.08 9.48
CA GLU A 201 -24.25 19.83 9.38
C GLU A 201 -24.06 21.34 9.64
N ASP A 202 -23.05 21.71 10.42
CA ASP A 202 -22.70 23.10 10.72
C ASP A 202 -21.49 23.57 9.89
N ALA A 203 -21.78 24.30 8.83
CA ALA A 203 -20.75 24.88 7.95
C ALA A 203 -19.81 25.87 8.69
N THR A 204 -20.29 26.50 9.78
CA THR A 204 -19.51 27.47 10.57
C THR A 204 -18.38 26.73 11.33
N GLN A 205 -18.68 25.61 11.93
CA GLN A 205 -17.70 24.78 12.66
C GLN A 205 -16.63 24.23 11.71
N THR A 206 -17.05 23.76 10.54
CA THR A 206 -16.12 23.29 9.49
C THR A 206 -15.16 24.39 9.08
N THR A 207 -15.66 25.60 8.87
CA THR A 207 -14.85 26.76 8.49
C THR A 207 -13.88 27.13 9.60
N GLU A 208 -14.33 27.15 10.85
CA GLU A 208 -13.47 27.48 12.00
C GLU A 208 -12.29 26.48 12.15
N ILE A 209 -12.57 25.18 12.01
CA ILE A 209 -11.53 24.14 12.08
C ILE A 209 -10.56 24.30 10.89
N ALA A 210 -11.09 24.50 9.68
CA ALA A 210 -10.27 24.69 8.48
C ALA A 210 -9.36 25.93 8.59
N GLU A 211 -9.86 27.03 9.14
CA GLU A 211 -9.07 28.24 9.39
C GLU A 211 -7.96 27.98 10.40
N LYS A 212 -8.22 27.27 11.51
CA LYS A 212 -7.20 26.91 12.49
C LYS A 212 -6.10 26.04 11.87
N ILE A 213 -6.46 25.02 11.10
CA ILE A 213 -5.50 24.17 10.38
C ILE A 213 -4.69 25.02 9.40
N SER A 214 -5.31 25.93 8.67
CA SER A 214 -4.62 26.82 7.71
C SER A 214 -3.60 27.74 8.39
N LEU A 215 -3.87 28.21 9.60
CA LEU A 215 -2.91 28.99 10.39
C LEU A 215 -1.70 28.15 10.81
N ILE A 216 -1.90 26.89 11.19
CA ILE A 216 -0.80 25.98 11.50
C ILE A 216 0.04 25.70 10.25
N PHE A 217 -0.59 25.49 9.07
CA PHE A 217 0.10 25.35 7.81
C PHE A 217 0.93 26.58 7.44
N SER A 218 0.38 27.77 7.66
CA SER A 218 1.11 29.02 7.43
C SER A 218 2.37 29.08 8.30
N SER A 219 2.25 28.75 9.58
CA SER A 219 3.38 28.71 10.51
C SER A 219 4.42 27.63 10.11
N LEU A 220 3.97 26.47 9.64
CA LEU A 220 4.84 25.40 9.15
C LEU A 220 5.62 25.85 7.88
N ASN A 221 4.97 26.56 6.98
CA ASN A 221 5.60 27.10 5.77
C ASN A 221 6.65 28.18 6.12
N GLU A 222 6.41 28.98 7.16
CA GLU A 222 7.42 29.91 7.67
C GLU A 222 8.66 29.14 8.19
N VAL A 223 8.46 28.06 8.93
CA VAL A 223 9.56 27.20 9.41
C VAL A 223 10.35 26.61 8.24
N ARG A 224 9.67 26.12 7.20
CA ARG A 224 10.32 25.61 5.98
C ARG A 224 11.15 26.69 5.28
N ALA A 225 10.61 27.89 5.13
CA ALA A 225 11.32 29.01 4.54
C ALA A 225 12.55 29.44 5.36
N GLN A 226 12.42 29.43 6.70
CA GLN A 226 13.55 29.70 7.60
C GLN A 226 14.63 28.63 7.48
N LEU A 227 14.24 27.34 7.43
CA LEU A 227 15.16 26.21 7.26
C LEU A 227 15.94 26.33 5.96
N THR A 228 15.28 26.62 4.85
CA THR A 228 15.92 26.77 3.53
C THR A 228 16.97 27.89 3.56
N ARG A 229 16.63 29.05 4.12
CA ARG A 229 17.58 30.18 4.26
C ARG A 229 18.78 29.82 5.15
N LYS A 230 18.53 29.11 6.25
CA LYS A 230 19.58 28.67 7.17
C LYS A 230 20.52 27.67 6.49
N LEU A 231 19.97 26.71 5.73
CA LEU A 231 20.74 25.75 4.94
C LEU A 231 21.64 26.38 3.90
N GLU A 232 21.11 27.35 3.16
CA GLU A 232 21.93 28.12 2.18
C GLU A 232 23.11 28.83 2.86
N SER A 233 22.84 29.44 4.03
CA SER A 233 23.89 30.10 4.82
C SER A 233 24.95 29.11 5.33
N LEU A 234 24.52 27.95 5.85
CA LEU A 234 25.42 26.91 6.38
C LEU A 234 26.29 26.31 5.27
N ARG A 235 25.68 25.94 4.14
CA ARG A 235 26.41 25.41 2.97
C ARG A 235 27.46 26.41 2.46
N GLY A 236 27.12 27.70 2.42
CA GLY A 236 28.08 28.76 2.04
C GLY A 236 29.26 28.82 3.01
N ARG A 237 29.01 28.70 4.32
CA ARG A 237 30.07 28.70 5.34
C ARG A 237 30.93 27.43 5.29
N GLU A 238 30.32 26.24 5.13
CA GLU A 238 31.01 24.96 5.00
C GLU A 238 31.92 24.97 3.75
N ALA A 239 31.41 25.41 2.59
CA ALA A 239 32.23 25.55 1.37
C ALA A 239 33.38 26.52 1.51
N SER A 240 33.17 27.67 2.19
CA SER A 240 34.24 28.63 2.45
C SER A 240 35.31 28.10 3.39
N ALA A 241 34.92 27.31 4.41
CA ALA A 241 35.85 26.68 5.34
C ALA A 241 36.67 25.56 4.66
N GLU A 242 36.05 24.74 3.81
CA GLU A 242 36.75 23.72 3.01
C GLU A 242 37.76 24.37 2.05
N PHE A 243 37.38 25.46 1.38
CA PHE A 243 38.30 26.18 0.50
C PHE A 243 39.49 26.78 1.25
N ALA A 244 39.23 27.32 2.44
CA ALA A 244 40.32 27.90 3.29
C ALA A 244 41.25 26.81 3.86
N ALA A 245 40.79 25.57 4.03
CA ALA A 245 41.60 24.45 4.51
C ALA A 245 42.44 23.79 3.40
N GLN A 246 42.17 24.08 2.13
CA GLN A 246 42.91 23.58 0.97
C GLN A 246 43.99 24.56 0.46
N LEU A 247 44.05 25.76 0.98
CA LEU A 247 45.07 26.76 0.74
C LEU A 247 46.16 26.73 1.81
#